data_260a63e7b88d417b76a486f28aad4f26
#
_entry.id   260a63e7b88d417b76a486f28aad4f26
#
_cell.length_a   1.000
_cell.length_b   1.000
_cell.length_c   1.000
_cell.angle_alpha   90.00
_cell.angle_beta   90.00
_cell.angle_gamma   90.00
#
_symmetry.space_group_name_H-M   'P 1'
#
loop_
_entity.id
_entity.type
_entity.pdbx_description
1 polymer ?
#
loop_
_entity_poly.entity_id
_entity_poly.type
_entity_poly.pdbx_seq_one_letter_code
_entity_poly.pdbx_strand_id
1 'polypeptide(L)'
;MAADANDIEVLALNETFSRDHLAEGQSVAFLLPVEPGDYLKGKLQTASGRVTLDLTTRDGRHLRRLLDDASGASEFQFVAEDGEVVLRAAALAETTGLDLALTWKVTPEEQTPAAAGFLSPTIERLSKSLEAGGDTTEFWREMSERGTPLIEPRDDGNVLATFLWRGARKNVRLFGSPSGDHENLERLGLSDVWFKSFVVPNDTRLSYQLAPDVPDVPGTARERRVAILSTAQEDPLNRQPWPADGMDRFNRDSVLELPAAPPQPFLEEEGAPKGTLQRFMLASASLGNTREITVYRPAGFDPNDPKNLLLFVFDAADTLTKIPTPTVLDNMIARRIIPPTVAVFIANPGAEARGR
;
A
#
# COMPACT_ATOMS: atom_id res chain seq x y z
N MET A 1 36.64 -24.51 31.55
CA MET A 1 36.34 -23.79 32.79
C MET A 1 35.16 -22.89 32.46
N ALA A 2 34.04 -23.10 33.10
CA ALA A 2 32.87 -22.21 32.92
C ALA A 2 33.29 -20.81 33.44
N ALA A 3 33.03 -19.78 32.67
CA ALA A 3 33.18 -18.39 33.12
C ALA A 3 32.27 -18.20 34.34
N ASP A 4 32.82 -17.61 35.40
CA ASP A 4 32.08 -17.29 36.62
C ASP A 4 30.83 -16.47 36.29
N ALA A 5 29.68 -16.88 36.80
CA ALA A 5 28.36 -16.28 36.57
C ALA A 5 28.20 -14.85 37.18
N ASN A 6 29.26 -14.23 37.66
CA ASN A 6 29.20 -13.02 38.45
C ASN A 6 29.64 -11.71 37.75
N ASP A 7 30.14 -11.76 36.50
CA ASP A 7 30.59 -10.53 35.79
C ASP A 7 30.02 -10.48 34.35
N ILE A 8 28.67 -10.48 34.24
CA ILE A 8 28.04 -10.22 32.95
C ILE A 8 28.01 -8.71 32.77
N GLU A 9 28.77 -8.20 31.82
CA GLU A 9 28.77 -6.77 31.43
C GLU A 9 27.42 -6.36 30.85
N VAL A 10 27.09 -5.09 30.95
CA VAL A 10 25.89 -4.52 30.29
C VAL A 10 26.28 -4.00 28.92
N LEU A 11 25.56 -4.41 27.88
CA LEU A 11 25.71 -3.83 26.54
C LEU A 11 24.61 -2.76 26.36
N ALA A 12 24.99 -1.50 26.47
CA ALA A 12 24.04 -0.39 26.30
C ALA A 12 23.75 -0.11 24.82
N LEU A 13 22.64 0.57 24.56
CA LEU A 13 22.26 1.00 23.22
C LEU A 13 23.30 1.99 22.67
N ASN A 14 23.68 1.80 21.39
CA ASN A 14 24.70 2.58 20.68
C ASN A 14 26.13 2.48 21.25
N GLU A 15 26.37 1.55 22.15
CA GLU A 15 27.72 1.15 22.55
C GLU A 15 28.18 -0.05 21.70
N THR A 16 29.46 -0.06 21.36
CA THR A 16 30.09 -1.18 20.66
C THR A 16 31.05 -1.88 21.61
N PHE A 17 30.83 -3.15 21.87
CA PHE A 17 31.81 -4.01 22.49
C PHE A 17 32.75 -4.51 21.41
N SER A 18 34.08 -4.43 21.68
CA SER A 18 35.13 -4.92 20.78
C SER A 18 36.01 -5.92 21.50
N ARG A 19 36.35 -7.01 20.82
CA ARG A 19 37.27 -8.03 21.29
C ARG A 19 38.25 -8.44 20.18
N ASP A 20 39.53 -8.27 20.42
CA ASP A 20 40.54 -8.56 19.41
C ASP A 20 40.65 -10.05 19.08
N HIS A 21 40.43 -10.92 20.08
CA HIS A 21 40.58 -12.37 19.92
C HIS A 21 39.61 -13.13 20.84
N LEU A 22 38.98 -14.17 20.27
CA LEU A 22 38.12 -15.13 20.97
C LEU A 22 38.45 -16.53 20.47
N ALA A 23 39.02 -17.40 21.35
CA ALA A 23 39.40 -18.75 20.97
C ALA A 23 38.15 -19.62 20.73
N GLU A 24 38.33 -20.70 19.95
CA GLU A 24 37.25 -21.67 19.72
C GLU A 24 36.68 -22.20 21.05
N GLY A 25 35.36 -22.24 21.16
CA GLY A 25 34.59 -22.62 22.34
C GLY A 25 34.51 -21.56 23.44
N GLN A 26 35.18 -20.41 23.30
CA GLN A 26 34.99 -19.28 24.21
C GLN A 26 33.73 -18.49 23.86
N SER A 27 33.17 -17.80 24.86
CA SER A 27 32.03 -16.94 24.67
C SER A 27 32.15 -15.65 25.48
N VAL A 28 31.50 -14.60 24.99
CA VAL A 28 31.21 -13.36 25.72
C VAL A 28 29.71 -13.22 25.92
N ALA A 29 29.32 -12.62 27.03
CA ALA A 29 27.90 -12.52 27.39
C ALA A 29 27.59 -11.13 27.97
N PHE A 30 26.45 -10.56 27.61
CA PHE A 30 26.01 -9.23 27.99
C PHE A 30 24.58 -9.24 28.47
N LEU A 31 24.35 -8.64 29.62
CA LEU A 31 23.00 -8.31 30.06
C LEU A 31 22.50 -7.14 29.22
N LEU A 32 21.29 -7.26 28.69
CA LEU A 32 20.66 -6.20 27.92
C LEU A 32 19.73 -5.37 28.79
N PRO A 33 19.77 -4.03 28.68
CA PRO A 33 18.84 -3.13 29.40
C PRO A 33 17.49 -3.07 28.65
N VAL A 34 16.68 -4.11 28.80
CA VAL A 34 15.40 -4.31 28.09
C VAL A 34 14.26 -4.54 29.05
N GLU A 35 13.05 -4.19 28.58
CA GLU A 35 11.78 -4.54 29.18
C GLU A 35 11.03 -5.52 28.27
N PRO A 36 10.10 -6.33 28.79
CA PRO A 36 9.27 -7.21 28.00
C PRO A 36 8.55 -6.44 26.89
N GLY A 37 8.66 -6.91 25.64
CA GLY A 37 8.07 -6.27 24.48
C GLY A 37 8.98 -5.28 23.73
N ASP A 38 10.14 -4.92 24.27
CA ASP A 38 11.12 -4.09 23.55
C ASP A 38 11.55 -4.80 22.25
N TYR A 39 11.50 -4.07 21.13
CA TYR A 39 12.10 -4.49 19.87
C TYR A 39 13.52 -3.96 19.76
N LEU A 40 14.48 -4.84 19.44
CA LEU A 40 15.87 -4.48 19.32
C LEU A 40 16.46 -4.90 17.97
N LYS A 41 17.37 -4.06 17.47
CA LYS A 41 18.30 -4.41 16.38
C LYS A 41 19.73 -4.25 16.82
N GLY A 42 20.59 -5.09 16.27
CA GLY A 42 22.02 -5.00 16.51
C GLY A 42 22.83 -5.46 15.31
N LYS A 43 24.15 -5.28 15.46
CA LYS A 43 25.15 -5.69 14.48
C LYS A 43 26.23 -6.49 15.15
N LEU A 44 26.69 -7.49 14.44
CA LEU A 44 27.87 -8.28 14.78
C LEU A 44 28.83 -8.20 13.60
N GLN A 45 30.09 -7.96 13.88
CA GLN A 45 31.19 -7.95 12.90
C GLN A 45 32.32 -8.82 13.38
N THR A 46 32.91 -9.63 12.51
CA THR A 46 34.16 -10.33 12.76
C THR A 46 35.15 -10.04 11.65
N ALA A 47 36.44 -9.87 11.98
CA ALA A 47 37.51 -9.76 10.97
C ALA A 47 37.84 -11.15 10.38
N SER A 48 37.81 -12.18 11.22
CA SER A 48 37.92 -13.58 10.81
C SER A 48 37.22 -14.50 11.81
N GLY A 49 37.01 -15.77 11.44
CA GLY A 49 36.35 -16.76 12.29
C GLY A 49 34.87 -16.84 12.12
N ARG A 50 34.19 -17.61 13.00
CA ARG A 50 32.77 -17.88 12.96
C ARG A 50 32.18 -17.89 14.36
N VAL A 51 31.02 -17.31 14.53
CA VAL A 51 30.33 -17.21 15.83
C VAL A 51 28.85 -17.57 15.74
N THR A 52 28.29 -18.04 16.85
CA THR A 52 26.85 -18.05 17.09
C THR A 52 26.49 -16.87 17.97
N LEU A 53 25.26 -16.36 17.80
CA LEU A 53 24.68 -15.35 18.67
C LEU A 53 23.35 -15.85 19.22
N ASP A 54 23.30 -16.02 20.53
CA ASP A 54 22.15 -16.58 21.23
C ASP A 54 21.59 -15.60 22.27
N LEU A 55 20.28 -15.62 22.45
CA LEU A 55 19.61 -15.08 23.63
C LEU A 55 19.51 -16.18 24.68
N THR A 56 19.85 -15.85 25.91
CA THR A 56 19.73 -16.73 27.06
C THR A 56 19.13 -15.98 28.26
N THR A 57 18.62 -16.69 29.23
CA THR A 57 18.37 -16.13 30.56
C THR A 57 19.70 -15.91 31.29
N ARG A 58 19.67 -15.17 32.40
CA ARG A 58 20.86 -14.92 33.22
C ARG A 58 21.49 -16.21 33.80
N ASP A 59 20.68 -17.22 34.08
CA ASP A 59 21.12 -18.57 34.53
C ASP A 59 21.61 -19.46 33.37
N GLY A 60 21.62 -18.96 32.12
CA GLY A 60 22.17 -19.62 30.94
C GLY A 60 21.21 -20.51 30.17
N ARG A 61 19.92 -20.54 30.51
CA ARG A 61 18.91 -21.27 29.74
C ARG A 61 18.75 -20.61 28.38
N HIS A 62 18.87 -21.40 27.30
CA HIS A 62 18.70 -20.92 25.94
C HIS A 62 17.26 -20.45 25.69
N LEU A 63 17.11 -19.26 25.10
CA LEU A 63 15.85 -18.67 24.67
C LEU A 63 15.69 -18.72 23.15
N ARG A 64 16.68 -18.19 22.43
CA ARG A 64 16.61 -18.08 20.96
C ARG A 64 18.00 -17.96 20.34
N ARG A 65 18.24 -18.61 19.20
CA ARG A 65 19.38 -18.34 18.32
C ARG A 65 19.05 -17.20 17.37
N LEU A 66 19.87 -16.17 17.36
CA LEU A 66 19.74 -15.00 16.47
C LEU A 66 20.57 -15.16 15.22
N LEU A 67 21.83 -15.65 15.38
CA LEU A 67 22.74 -15.91 14.27
C LEU A 67 23.33 -17.31 14.46
N ASP A 68 23.35 -18.07 13.38
CA ASP A 68 24.00 -19.38 13.33
C ASP A 68 25.15 -19.33 12.33
N ASP A 69 26.36 -19.71 12.77
CA ASP A 69 27.54 -19.75 11.95
C ASP A 69 27.90 -18.43 11.20
N ALA A 70 27.74 -17.29 11.90
CA ALA A 70 27.92 -15.96 11.33
C ALA A 70 29.40 -15.62 11.18
N SER A 71 29.78 -15.00 10.05
CA SER A 71 31.12 -14.47 9.76
C SER A 71 31.02 -13.14 9.03
N GLY A 72 32.01 -12.25 9.22
CA GLY A 72 31.98 -10.89 8.67
C GLY A 72 30.85 -10.05 9.30
N ALA A 73 30.19 -9.19 8.50
CA ALA A 73 29.12 -8.31 8.96
C ALA A 73 27.78 -9.05 8.96
N SER A 74 27.07 -9.04 10.08
CA SER A 74 25.75 -9.62 10.24
C SER A 74 24.85 -8.70 11.06
N GLU A 75 23.57 -8.59 10.68
CA GLU A 75 22.55 -7.88 11.47
C GLU A 75 21.64 -8.91 12.16
N PHE A 76 21.15 -8.54 13.34
CA PHE A 76 20.20 -9.36 14.08
C PHE A 76 19.09 -8.50 14.68
N GLN A 77 17.93 -9.13 14.96
CA GLN A 77 16.79 -8.47 15.58
C GLN A 77 15.95 -9.46 16.39
N PHE A 78 15.32 -8.95 17.44
CA PHE A 78 14.41 -9.72 18.29
C PHE A 78 13.47 -8.82 19.08
N VAL A 79 12.44 -9.44 19.68
CA VAL A 79 11.61 -8.82 20.72
C VAL A 79 12.00 -9.48 22.05
N ALA A 80 12.23 -8.67 23.06
CA ALA A 80 12.51 -9.17 24.41
C ALA A 80 11.23 -9.77 25.01
N GLU A 81 11.24 -11.05 25.38
CA GLU A 81 10.11 -11.71 26.03
C GLU A 81 10.13 -11.53 27.55
N ASP A 82 11.32 -11.21 28.11
CA ASP A 82 11.57 -11.01 29.53
C ASP A 82 12.50 -9.80 29.74
N GLY A 83 12.51 -9.21 30.93
CA GLY A 83 13.39 -8.10 31.30
C GLY A 83 14.84 -8.49 31.63
N GLU A 84 15.13 -9.78 31.79
CA GLU A 84 16.48 -10.28 32.09
C GLU A 84 17.01 -11.14 30.93
N VAL A 85 17.31 -10.49 29.81
CA VAL A 85 17.83 -11.17 28.61
C VAL A 85 19.34 -10.98 28.51
N VAL A 86 20.07 -12.05 28.28
CA VAL A 86 21.50 -12.09 28.05
C VAL A 86 21.79 -12.41 26.60
N LEU A 87 22.56 -11.55 25.93
CA LEU A 87 23.07 -11.76 24.59
C LEU A 87 24.45 -12.46 24.70
N ARG A 88 24.59 -13.65 24.11
CA ARG A 88 25.80 -14.46 24.16
C ARG A 88 26.36 -14.71 22.75
N ALA A 89 27.58 -14.27 22.52
CA ALA A 89 28.33 -14.62 21.32
C ALA A 89 29.36 -15.72 21.66
N ALA A 90 29.30 -16.83 20.95
CA ALA A 90 30.22 -17.97 21.13
C ALA A 90 31.00 -18.29 19.85
N ALA A 91 32.29 -18.42 19.96
CA ALA A 91 33.17 -18.73 18.84
C ALA A 91 33.08 -20.21 18.45
N LEU A 92 32.73 -20.48 17.21
CA LEU A 92 32.76 -21.83 16.59
C LEU A 92 34.14 -22.18 16.02
N ALA A 93 35.00 -21.19 15.80
CA ALA A 93 36.38 -21.28 15.39
C ALA A 93 37.12 -20.11 16.00
N GLU A 94 38.46 -20.13 15.95
CA GLU A 94 39.25 -18.98 16.35
C GLU A 94 38.80 -17.73 15.63
N THR A 95 38.38 -16.71 16.38
CA THR A 95 37.71 -15.51 15.88
C THR A 95 38.54 -14.28 16.29
N THR A 96 38.74 -13.36 15.32
CA THR A 96 39.45 -12.09 15.56
C THR A 96 38.57 -10.91 15.19
N GLY A 97 38.78 -9.78 15.87
CA GLY A 97 38.09 -8.50 15.59
C GLY A 97 36.58 -8.64 15.74
N LEU A 98 36.12 -9.22 16.86
CA LEU A 98 34.68 -9.29 17.16
C LEU A 98 34.19 -7.96 17.68
N ASP A 99 33.29 -7.33 16.94
CA ASP A 99 32.53 -6.17 17.37
C ASP A 99 31.07 -6.56 17.49
N LEU A 100 30.40 -6.12 18.57
CA LEU A 100 28.99 -6.36 18.86
C LEU A 100 28.35 -5.08 19.38
N ALA A 101 27.21 -4.68 18.77
CA ALA A 101 26.50 -3.47 19.16
C ALA A 101 24.98 -3.64 19.06
N LEU A 102 24.25 -3.02 19.99
CA LEU A 102 22.84 -2.72 19.83
C LEU A 102 22.70 -1.35 19.16
N THR A 103 22.02 -1.30 18.00
CA THR A 103 21.95 -0.09 17.16
C THR A 103 20.60 0.59 17.19
N TRP A 104 19.56 -0.11 17.64
CA TRP A 104 18.21 0.42 17.72
C TRP A 104 17.37 -0.33 18.74
N LYS A 105 16.55 0.42 19.48
CA LYS A 105 15.56 -0.08 20.44
C LYS A 105 14.28 0.69 20.25
N VAL A 106 13.13 0.02 20.27
CA VAL A 106 11.78 0.59 20.24
C VAL A 106 10.99 -0.03 21.39
N THR A 107 10.53 0.77 22.32
CA THR A 107 9.72 0.30 23.45
C THR A 107 8.30 -0.07 23.04
N PRO A 108 7.54 -0.84 23.82
CA PRO A 108 6.12 -1.13 23.54
C PRO A 108 5.28 0.12 23.34
N GLU A 109 5.53 1.19 24.10
CA GLU A 109 4.84 2.48 23.96
C GLU A 109 5.16 3.14 22.61
N GLU A 110 6.41 3.10 22.16
CA GLU A 110 6.85 3.63 20.87
C GLU A 110 6.39 2.77 19.69
N GLN A 111 6.16 1.47 19.89
CA GLN A 111 5.59 0.55 18.89
C GLN A 111 4.11 0.81 18.68
N THR A 112 3.43 1.32 19.70
CA THR A 112 2.07 1.82 19.57
C THR A 112 2.19 3.22 18.96
N PRO A 113 1.72 3.47 17.73
CA PRO A 113 1.68 4.84 17.23
C PRO A 113 0.98 5.68 18.30
N ALA A 114 1.63 6.75 18.77
CA ALA A 114 0.94 7.76 19.56
C ALA A 114 -0.37 8.02 18.81
N ALA A 115 -1.51 7.97 19.52
CA ALA A 115 -2.80 8.23 18.90
C ALA A 115 -2.68 9.56 18.17
N ALA A 116 -2.36 9.48 16.89
CA ALA A 116 -2.24 10.64 16.04
C ALA A 116 -3.62 11.26 16.10
N GLY A 117 -3.71 12.47 16.64
CA GLY A 117 -4.98 13.15 16.78
C GLY A 117 -5.70 13.08 15.45
N PHE A 118 -7.00 12.89 15.46
CA PHE A 118 -7.80 12.74 14.24
C PHE A 118 -7.49 13.89 13.28
N LEU A 119 -7.11 13.57 12.05
CA LEU A 119 -6.94 14.61 11.02
C LEU A 119 -8.28 15.31 10.73
N SER A 120 -9.38 14.53 10.78
CA SER A 120 -10.74 15.04 10.52
C SER A 120 -11.38 15.58 11.80
N PRO A 121 -11.68 16.88 11.85
CA PRO A 121 -12.45 17.46 12.95
C PRO A 121 -13.82 16.82 13.15
N THR A 122 -14.44 16.33 12.09
CA THR A 122 -15.73 15.62 12.17
C THR A 122 -15.58 14.26 12.82
N ILE A 123 -14.55 13.50 12.49
CA ILE A 123 -14.25 12.21 13.14
C ILE A 123 -13.87 12.43 14.61
N GLU A 124 -13.09 13.47 14.91
CA GLU A 124 -12.74 13.82 16.29
C GLU A 124 -13.98 14.14 17.14
N ARG A 125 -14.92 14.95 16.60
CA ARG A 125 -16.20 15.26 17.29
C ARG A 125 -17.03 13.99 17.51
N LEU A 126 -17.08 13.10 16.50
CA LEU A 126 -17.79 11.84 16.63
C LEU A 126 -17.16 10.94 17.70
N SER A 127 -15.84 10.85 17.76
CA SER A 127 -15.12 10.09 18.81
C SER A 127 -15.51 10.59 20.20
N LYS A 128 -15.46 11.90 20.43
CA LYS A 128 -15.85 12.51 21.71
C LYS A 128 -17.33 12.25 22.05
N SER A 129 -18.21 12.28 21.05
CA SER A 129 -19.64 11.96 21.23
C SER A 129 -19.83 10.51 21.65
N LEU A 130 -19.12 9.56 21.02
CA LEU A 130 -19.19 8.13 21.36
C LEU A 130 -18.63 7.85 22.78
N GLU A 131 -17.54 8.51 23.16
CA GLU A 131 -16.98 8.45 24.53
C GLU A 131 -17.97 8.96 25.58
N ALA A 132 -18.81 9.93 25.23
CA ALA A 132 -19.89 10.45 26.05
C ALA A 132 -21.19 9.62 26.02
N GLY A 133 -21.19 8.43 25.38
CA GLY A 133 -22.34 7.53 25.30
C GLY A 133 -23.31 7.82 24.13
N GLY A 134 -22.92 8.66 23.17
CA GLY A 134 -23.66 8.88 21.93
C GLY A 134 -23.58 7.68 20.96
N ASP A 135 -24.23 7.80 19.83
CA ASP A 135 -24.25 6.80 18.77
C ASP A 135 -23.86 7.40 17.39
N THR A 136 -23.83 6.57 16.35
CA THR A 136 -23.41 6.94 14.99
C THR A 136 -24.58 7.31 14.07
N THR A 137 -25.82 7.30 14.57
CA THR A 137 -27.03 7.45 13.74
C THR A 137 -27.05 8.77 12.99
N GLU A 138 -26.84 9.87 13.71
CA GLU A 138 -26.85 11.22 13.14
C GLU A 138 -25.69 11.43 12.16
N PHE A 139 -24.50 10.90 12.49
CA PHE A 139 -23.34 10.93 11.60
C PHE A 139 -23.64 10.26 10.26
N TRP A 140 -24.21 9.03 10.28
CA TRP A 140 -24.54 8.34 9.04
C TRP A 140 -25.69 8.98 8.26
N ARG A 141 -26.64 9.62 8.96
CA ARG A 141 -27.66 10.43 8.30
C ARG A 141 -27.03 11.59 7.53
N GLU A 142 -26.12 12.35 8.17
CA GLU A 142 -25.39 13.45 7.55
C GLU A 142 -24.58 12.97 6.34
N MET A 143 -23.82 11.86 6.49
CA MET A 143 -23.03 11.31 5.38
C MET A 143 -23.91 10.85 4.21
N SER A 144 -25.06 10.30 4.47
CA SER A 144 -26.02 9.93 3.41
C SER A 144 -26.57 11.14 2.65
N GLU A 145 -26.76 12.27 3.34
CA GLU A 145 -27.22 13.51 2.73
C GLU A 145 -26.11 14.25 1.97
N ARG A 146 -24.88 14.21 2.46
CA ARG A 146 -23.73 14.89 1.83
C ARG A 146 -23.07 14.06 0.73
N GLY A 147 -23.06 12.75 0.87
CA GLY A 147 -22.24 11.83 0.09
C GLY A 147 -20.82 11.70 0.66
N THR A 148 -20.07 10.74 0.12
CA THR A 148 -18.69 10.40 0.49
C THR A 148 -17.75 10.53 -0.70
N PRO A 149 -16.43 10.74 -0.50
CA PRO A 149 -15.74 10.94 0.78
C PRO A 149 -16.20 12.22 1.50
N LEU A 150 -16.04 12.26 2.83
CA LEU A 150 -16.23 13.49 3.59
C LEU A 150 -15.11 14.48 3.25
N ILE A 151 -15.47 15.66 2.77
CA ILE A 151 -14.53 16.73 2.42
C ILE A 151 -14.61 17.84 3.44
N GLU A 152 -13.45 18.18 4.01
CA GLU A 152 -13.29 19.25 4.98
C GLU A 152 -12.21 20.23 4.49
N PRO A 153 -12.46 21.56 4.56
CA PRO A 153 -11.52 22.57 4.08
C PRO A 153 -10.28 22.63 4.97
N ARG A 154 -9.18 23.09 4.37
CA ARG A 154 -7.93 23.42 5.05
C ARG A 154 -7.46 24.81 4.64
N ASP A 155 -6.65 25.45 5.51
CA ASP A 155 -6.16 26.82 5.28
C ASP A 155 -5.01 26.89 4.26
N ASP A 156 -4.42 25.76 3.88
CA ASP A 156 -3.24 25.67 3.02
C ASP A 156 -3.56 25.47 1.51
N GLY A 157 -4.84 25.64 1.14
CA GLY A 157 -5.30 25.40 -0.25
C GLY A 157 -5.50 23.93 -0.61
N ASN A 158 -5.25 23.03 0.32
CA ASN A 158 -5.61 21.62 0.24
C ASN A 158 -6.97 21.37 0.87
N VAL A 159 -7.46 20.15 0.76
CA VAL A 159 -8.63 19.66 1.50
C VAL A 159 -8.29 18.37 2.22
N LEU A 160 -9.05 18.07 3.23
CA LEU A 160 -9.02 16.78 3.88
C LEU A 160 -10.14 15.92 3.30
N ALA A 161 -9.78 14.81 2.68
CA ALA A 161 -10.70 13.80 2.19
C ALA A 161 -10.69 12.60 3.13
N THR A 162 -11.83 12.32 3.76
CA THR A 162 -11.99 11.17 4.66
C THR A 162 -12.89 10.13 4.02
N PHE A 163 -12.31 8.99 3.69
CA PHE A 163 -13.00 7.82 3.16
C PHE A 163 -13.66 7.06 4.31
N LEU A 164 -14.89 6.61 4.10
CA LEU A 164 -15.75 6.08 5.13
C LEU A 164 -16.36 4.74 4.72
N TRP A 165 -16.49 3.82 5.67
CA TRP A 165 -17.27 2.61 5.49
C TRP A 165 -18.08 2.28 6.75
N ARG A 166 -19.29 1.77 6.56
CA ARG A 166 -20.19 1.40 7.65
C ARG A 166 -20.27 -0.10 7.85
N GLY A 167 -20.01 -0.58 9.06
CA GLY A 167 -20.42 -1.92 9.51
C GLY A 167 -19.58 -3.10 9.10
N ALA A 168 -18.32 -2.92 8.62
CA ALA A 168 -17.39 -4.05 8.43
C ALA A 168 -17.03 -4.71 9.76
N ARG A 169 -16.75 -6.03 9.73
CA ARG A 169 -16.48 -6.84 10.92
C ARG A 169 -15.00 -6.94 11.25
N LYS A 170 -14.13 -7.08 10.25
CA LYS A 170 -12.70 -7.40 10.42
C LYS A 170 -11.79 -6.28 9.98
N ASN A 171 -11.99 -5.76 8.78
CA ASN A 171 -11.14 -4.76 8.17
C ASN A 171 -11.88 -4.05 7.04
N VAL A 172 -11.36 -2.90 6.64
CA VAL A 172 -11.74 -2.23 5.39
C VAL A 172 -10.45 -1.74 4.75
N ARG A 173 -10.32 -1.92 3.43
CA ARG A 173 -9.22 -1.37 2.67
C ARG A 173 -9.71 -0.37 1.64
N LEU A 174 -8.99 0.73 1.52
CA LEU A 174 -9.11 1.64 0.39
C LEU A 174 -8.24 1.10 -0.74
N PHE A 175 -8.87 0.78 -1.86
CA PHE A 175 -8.23 0.24 -3.04
C PHE A 175 -8.11 1.32 -4.11
N GLY A 176 -6.88 1.64 -4.53
CA GLY A 176 -6.59 2.69 -5.51
C GLY A 176 -6.03 3.95 -4.87
N SER A 177 -6.58 5.10 -5.25
CA SER A 177 -6.10 6.42 -4.80
C SER A 177 -6.67 6.82 -3.42
N PRO A 178 -6.05 7.79 -2.70
CA PRO A 178 -5.01 8.70 -3.20
C PRO A 178 -3.57 8.20 -3.07
N SER A 179 -3.27 7.20 -2.24
CA SER A 179 -1.89 6.75 -2.02
C SER A 179 -1.35 5.83 -3.14
N GLY A 180 -2.24 5.24 -3.95
CA GLY A 180 -1.88 4.20 -4.91
C GLY A 180 -1.57 2.84 -4.27
N ASP A 181 -1.71 2.74 -2.94
CA ASP A 181 -1.53 1.51 -2.17
C ASP A 181 -2.90 0.97 -1.70
N HIS A 182 -2.89 -0.14 -0.98
CA HIS A 182 -4.10 -0.74 -0.40
C HIS A 182 -4.20 -0.35 1.09
N GLU A 183 -4.57 0.90 1.35
CA GLU A 183 -4.60 1.46 2.69
C GLU A 183 -5.64 0.79 3.59
N ASN A 184 -5.27 0.54 4.84
CA ASN A 184 -6.23 0.11 5.85
C ASN A 184 -7.01 1.32 6.38
N LEU A 185 -8.35 1.20 6.42
CA LEU A 185 -9.15 2.10 7.23
C LEU A 185 -9.02 1.70 8.70
N GLU A 186 -9.13 2.69 9.57
CA GLU A 186 -9.16 2.52 11.02
C GLU A 186 -10.60 2.43 11.49
N ARG A 187 -10.86 1.58 12.48
CA ARG A 187 -12.17 1.53 13.12
C ARG A 187 -12.24 2.56 14.24
N LEU A 188 -13.28 3.37 14.27
CA LEU A 188 -13.50 4.35 15.34
C LEU A 188 -14.01 3.64 16.60
N GLY A 189 -13.08 3.27 17.48
CA GLY A 189 -13.38 2.51 18.69
C GLY A 189 -14.12 1.20 18.39
N LEU A 190 -15.25 0.97 19.07
CA LEU A 190 -16.12 -0.19 18.86
C LEU A 190 -17.33 0.13 17.96
N SER A 191 -17.38 1.35 17.38
CA SER A 191 -18.50 1.78 16.52
C SER A 191 -18.56 1.02 15.18
N ASP A 192 -19.56 1.31 14.36
CA ASP A 192 -19.70 0.81 13.00
C ASP A 192 -18.97 1.68 11.94
N VAL A 193 -18.21 2.71 12.39
CA VAL A 193 -17.48 3.64 11.52
C VAL A 193 -16.06 3.18 11.28
N TRP A 194 -15.72 3.02 10.01
CA TRP A 194 -14.36 2.83 9.53
C TRP A 194 -13.97 4.04 8.70
N PHE A 195 -12.76 4.56 8.89
CA PHE A 195 -12.33 5.80 8.24
C PHE A 195 -10.84 5.80 7.91
N LYS A 196 -10.49 6.60 6.90
CA LYS A 196 -9.10 6.97 6.59
C LYS A 196 -9.09 8.35 5.97
N SER A 197 -8.27 9.23 6.51
CA SER A 197 -8.19 10.63 6.08
C SER A 197 -6.89 10.91 5.34
N PHE A 198 -6.97 11.66 4.25
CA PHE A 198 -5.82 12.12 3.46
C PHE A 198 -5.93 13.61 3.20
N VAL A 199 -4.79 14.29 3.25
CA VAL A 199 -4.67 15.64 2.73
C VAL A 199 -4.41 15.54 1.23
N VAL A 200 -5.27 16.15 0.44
CA VAL A 200 -5.16 16.15 -1.03
C VAL A 200 -5.29 17.57 -1.58
N PRO A 201 -4.66 17.89 -2.74
CA PRO A 201 -4.86 19.15 -3.43
C PRO A 201 -6.33 19.39 -3.78
N ASN A 202 -6.80 20.64 -3.79
CA ASN A 202 -8.20 20.97 -4.09
C ASN A 202 -8.59 20.79 -5.57
N ASP A 203 -7.63 20.48 -6.44
CA ASP A 203 -7.80 20.14 -7.85
C ASP A 203 -7.80 18.61 -8.11
N THR A 204 -7.91 17.81 -7.06
CA THR A 204 -7.88 16.35 -7.16
C THR A 204 -9.12 15.80 -7.86
N ARG A 205 -8.90 14.91 -8.83
CA ARG A 205 -9.86 13.94 -9.35
C ARG A 205 -9.24 12.56 -9.29
N LEU A 206 -9.94 11.61 -8.69
CA LEU A 206 -9.46 10.23 -8.57
C LEU A 206 -10.64 9.25 -8.51
N SER A 207 -10.38 7.99 -8.84
CA SER A 207 -11.30 6.88 -8.57
C SER A 207 -10.77 5.97 -7.47
N TYR A 208 -11.69 5.34 -6.75
CA TYR A 208 -11.39 4.42 -5.66
C TYR A 208 -12.49 3.36 -5.49
N GLN A 209 -12.14 2.29 -4.82
CA GLN A 209 -13.08 1.30 -4.27
C GLN A 209 -12.80 1.08 -2.79
N LEU A 210 -13.79 0.58 -2.07
CA LEU A 210 -13.65 0.13 -0.70
C LEU A 210 -13.84 -1.39 -0.64
N ALA A 211 -12.96 -2.06 0.08
CA ALA A 211 -12.97 -3.51 0.22
C ALA A 211 -13.20 -3.88 1.70
N PRO A 212 -14.46 -4.06 2.13
CA PRO A 212 -14.77 -4.52 3.49
C PRO A 212 -14.51 -6.01 3.64
N ASP A 213 -14.12 -6.40 4.86
CA ASP A 213 -13.96 -7.79 5.28
C ASP A 213 -13.11 -8.63 4.31
N VAL A 214 -12.02 -8.06 3.82
CA VAL A 214 -11.06 -8.75 2.94
C VAL A 214 -10.65 -10.07 3.63
N PRO A 215 -10.82 -11.22 2.96
CA PRO A 215 -10.50 -12.50 3.55
C PRO A 215 -8.99 -12.65 3.78
N ASP A 216 -8.63 -13.21 4.91
CA ASP A 216 -7.27 -13.67 5.17
C ASP A 216 -7.13 -15.11 4.65
N VAL A 217 -6.45 -15.25 3.53
CA VAL A 217 -6.28 -16.54 2.86
C VAL A 217 -4.87 -17.09 3.06
N PRO A 218 -4.70 -18.42 3.22
CA PRO A 218 -3.38 -19.02 3.21
C PRO A 218 -2.74 -18.82 1.82
N GLY A 219 -1.41 -18.70 1.77
CA GLY A 219 -0.69 -18.58 0.52
C GLY A 219 0.39 -17.51 0.54
N THR A 220 0.84 -17.13 -0.65
CA THR A 220 1.88 -16.11 -0.86
C THR A 220 1.38 -14.70 -0.53
N ALA A 221 2.31 -13.75 -0.34
CA ALA A 221 1.96 -12.35 -0.16
C ALA A 221 1.14 -11.78 -1.33
N ARG A 222 1.43 -12.26 -2.57
CA ARG A 222 0.67 -11.88 -3.77
C ARG A 222 -0.78 -12.38 -3.72
N GLU A 223 -1.01 -13.64 -3.35
CA GLU A 223 -2.35 -14.20 -3.23
C GLU A 223 -3.17 -13.48 -2.17
N ARG A 224 -2.58 -13.21 -0.99
CA ARG A 224 -3.22 -12.40 0.05
C ARG A 224 -3.54 -10.97 -0.42
N ARG A 225 -2.62 -10.35 -1.20
CA ARG A 225 -2.87 -9.02 -1.77
C ARG A 225 -4.02 -9.05 -2.79
N VAL A 226 -4.07 -10.07 -3.66
CA VAL A 226 -5.12 -10.22 -4.68
C VAL A 226 -6.50 -10.50 -4.05
N ALA A 227 -6.55 -11.06 -2.84
CA ALA A 227 -7.79 -11.32 -2.13
C ALA A 227 -8.68 -10.06 -1.92
N ILE A 228 -8.10 -8.85 -1.97
CA ILE A 228 -8.83 -7.59 -1.91
C ILE A 228 -9.90 -7.48 -3.01
N LEU A 229 -9.60 -8.02 -4.22
CA LEU A 229 -10.50 -7.98 -5.38
C LEU A 229 -11.81 -8.75 -5.16
N SER A 230 -11.84 -9.65 -4.17
CA SER A 230 -13.06 -10.41 -3.85
C SER A 230 -14.14 -9.58 -3.17
N THR A 231 -13.77 -8.44 -2.58
CA THR A 231 -14.71 -7.59 -1.83
C THR A 231 -14.63 -6.11 -2.23
N ALA A 232 -13.68 -5.72 -3.08
CA ALA A 232 -13.54 -4.36 -3.58
C ALA A 232 -14.81 -3.96 -4.36
N GLN A 233 -15.39 -2.82 -4.02
CA GLN A 233 -16.66 -2.34 -4.54
C GLN A 233 -16.77 -0.82 -4.45
N GLU A 234 -17.75 -0.25 -5.18
CA GLU A 234 -18.07 1.15 -5.03
C GLU A 234 -18.44 1.51 -3.58
N ASP A 235 -18.19 2.73 -3.20
CA ASP A 235 -18.65 3.31 -1.94
C ASP A 235 -20.16 3.56 -2.01
N PRO A 236 -20.99 2.93 -1.16
CA PRO A 236 -22.45 3.01 -1.27
C PRO A 236 -23.02 4.42 -1.02
N LEU A 237 -22.24 5.33 -0.43
CA LEU A 237 -22.65 6.71 -0.18
C LEU A 237 -22.03 7.71 -1.18
N ASN A 238 -21.16 7.24 -2.08
CA ASN A 238 -20.63 8.07 -3.16
C ASN A 238 -21.72 8.30 -4.23
N ARG A 239 -21.75 9.51 -4.80
CA ARG A 239 -22.76 9.92 -5.77
C ARG A 239 -22.28 9.91 -7.21
N GLN A 240 -21.03 9.53 -7.43
CA GLN A 240 -20.39 9.54 -8.74
C GLN A 240 -19.79 8.15 -9.05
N PRO A 241 -20.64 7.13 -9.30
CA PRO A 241 -20.16 5.82 -9.72
C PRO A 241 -19.56 5.89 -11.13
N TRP A 242 -18.47 5.17 -11.37
CA TRP A 242 -17.79 5.13 -12.66
C TRP A 242 -17.34 3.72 -13.04
N PRO A 243 -17.71 3.20 -14.24
CA PRO A 243 -18.70 3.81 -15.15
C PRO A 243 -20.10 3.81 -14.55
N ALA A 244 -20.90 4.81 -14.90
CA ALA A 244 -22.25 4.97 -14.34
C ALA A 244 -23.19 3.79 -14.66
N ASP A 245 -22.98 3.13 -15.80
CA ASP A 245 -23.72 1.97 -16.30
C ASP A 245 -23.08 0.60 -15.94
N GLY A 246 -22.11 0.60 -15.03
CA GLY A 246 -21.49 -0.64 -14.55
C GLY A 246 -22.55 -1.63 -14.03
N MET A 247 -22.36 -2.91 -14.31
CA MET A 247 -23.36 -3.98 -14.08
C MET A 247 -23.79 -4.08 -12.62
N ASP A 248 -22.84 -3.94 -11.69
CA ASP A 248 -23.07 -4.02 -10.26
C ASP A 248 -22.01 -3.22 -9.48
N ARG A 249 -22.13 -3.21 -8.17
CA ARG A 249 -21.21 -2.48 -7.27
C ARG A 249 -19.75 -2.90 -7.38
N PHE A 250 -19.44 -4.11 -7.82
CA PHE A 250 -18.07 -4.62 -7.97
C PHE A 250 -17.45 -4.20 -9.29
N ASN A 251 -18.27 -3.81 -10.26
CA ASN A 251 -17.87 -3.34 -11.58
C ASN A 251 -17.86 -1.81 -11.70
N ARG A 252 -18.04 -1.10 -10.57
CA ARG A 252 -17.99 0.35 -10.50
C ARG A 252 -16.97 0.81 -9.47
N ASP A 253 -16.27 1.86 -9.81
CA ASP A 253 -15.48 2.66 -8.89
C ASP A 253 -16.33 3.83 -8.38
N SER A 254 -15.91 4.43 -7.29
CA SER A 254 -16.42 5.71 -6.81
C SER A 254 -15.47 6.82 -7.24
N VAL A 255 -15.98 7.99 -7.59
CA VAL A 255 -15.17 9.15 -7.98
C VAL A 255 -15.20 10.21 -6.90
N LEU A 256 -14.02 10.71 -6.55
CA LEU A 256 -13.84 11.99 -5.89
C LEU A 256 -13.41 13.00 -6.94
N GLU A 257 -14.25 14.03 -7.15
CA GLU A 257 -13.92 15.19 -7.98
C GLU A 257 -14.07 16.46 -7.18
N LEU A 258 -12.98 17.17 -6.96
CA LEU A 258 -12.96 18.42 -6.22
C LEU A 258 -13.21 19.62 -7.14
N PRO A 259 -13.72 20.75 -6.60
CA PRO A 259 -14.20 21.88 -7.43
C PRO A 259 -13.15 22.51 -8.35
N ALA A 260 -11.87 22.43 -8.00
CA ALA A 260 -10.78 22.95 -8.82
C ALA A 260 -10.17 21.90 -9.76
N ALA A 261 -10.73 20.69 -9.83
CA ALA A 261 -10.25 19.65 -10.73
C ALA A 261 -10.29 20.15 -12.19
N PRO A 262 -9.24 19.91 -13.00
CA PRO A 262 -9.20 20.32 -14.39
C PRO A 262 -10.42 19.81 -15.16
N PRO A 263 -11.04 20.62 -16.04
CA PRO A 263 -12.16 20.16 -16.84
C PRO A 263 -11.75 18.98 -17.74
N GLN A 264 -12.70 18.11 -18.02
CA GLN A 264 -12.53 16.99 -18.96
C GLN A 264 -13.38 17.26 -20.22
N PRO A 265 -12.95 18.15 -21.11
CA PRO A 265 -13.68 18.42 -22.33
C PRO A 265 -13.66 17.17 -23.22
N PHE A 266 -14.63 17.10 -24.14
CA PHE A 266 -14.71 16.07 -25.20
C PHE A 266 -15.21 14.69 -24.75
N LEU A 267 -15.56 14.46 -23.49
CA LEU A 267 -16.09 13.17 -23.04
C LEU A 267 -17.52 12.91 -23.55
N GLU A 268 -18.32 13.98 -23.64
CA GLU A 268 -19.70 13.91 -24.06
C GLU A 268 -19.85 13.99 -25.58
N GLU A 269 -20.92 13.42 -26.13
CA GLU A 269 -21.25 13.56 -27.54
C GLU A 269 -21.59 15.00 -27.91
N GLU A 270 -20.78 15.67 -28.71
CA GLU A 270 -20.94 17.06 -29.13
C GLU A 270 -21.51 17.20 -30.56
N GLY A 271 -22.03 16.11 -31.14
CA GLY A 271 -22.51 16.11 -32.51
C GLY A 271 -21.40 16.02 -33.57
N ALA A 272 -20.19 15.69 -33.19
CA ALA A 272 -19.08 15.46 -34.12
C ALA A 272 -19.38 14.24 -35.04
N PRO A 273 -18.93 14.27 -36.28
CA PRO A 273 -19.04 13.11 -37.17
C PRO A 273 -18.32 11.91 -36.55
N LYS A 274 -19.06 10.80 -36.38
CA LYS A 274 -18.54 9.58 -35.71
C LYS A 274 -17.61 8.81 -36.64
N GLY A 275 -16.46 8.42 -36.09
CA GLY A 275 -15.55 7.46 -36.72
C GLY A 275 -16.12 6.04 -36.69
N THR A 276 -15.39 5.11 -37.28
CA THR A 276 -15.74 3.70 -37.36
C THR A 276 -14.79 2.84 -36.55
N LEU A 277 -15.32 1.76 -35.95
CA LEU A 277 -14.53 0.76 -35.22
C LEU A 277 -14.53 -0.56 -36.00
N GLN A 278 -13.36 -1.12 -36.21
CA GLN A 278 -13.18 -2.43 -36.81
C GLN A 278 -12.38 -3.34 -35.86
N ARG A 279 -12.91 -4.52 -35.55
CA ARG A 279 -12.28 -5.49 -34.66
C ARG A 279 -11.77 -6.71 -35.44
N PHE A 280 -10.61 -7.22 -35.01
CA PHE A 280 -10.06 -8.46 -35.52
C PHE A 280 -9.09 -9.10 -34.51
N MET A 281 -8.81 -10.38 -34.69
CA MET A 281 -7.83 -11.11 -33.88
C MET A 281 -6.46 -11.08 -34.58
N LEU A 282 -5.42 -10.70 -33.85
CA LEU A 282 -4.04 -10.69 -34.32
C LEU A 282 -3.22 -11.73 -33.56
N ALA A 283 -2.75 -12.74 -34.25
CA ALA A 283 -1.81 -13.71 -33.73
C ALA A 283 -0.39 -13.12 -33.79
N SER A 284 0.27 -13.02 -32.65
CA SER A 284 1.65 -12.53 -32.52
C SER A 284 2.61 -13.69 -32.33
N ALA A 285 3.42 -13.98 -33.33
CA ALA A 285 4.46 -15.01 -33.22
C ALA A 285 5.53 -14.62 -32.15
N SER A 286 5.86 -13.34 -32.05
CA SER A 286 6.85 -12.85 -31.10
C SER A 286 6.39 -12.94 -29.64
N LEU A 287 5.08 -12.76 -29.39
CA LEU A 287 4.51 -12.83 -28.04
C LEU A 287 3.91 -14.20 -27.71
N GLY A 288 3.78 -15.09 -28.70
CA GLY A 288 3.19 -16.40 -28.52
C GLY A 288 1.71 -16.37 -28.10
N ASN A 289 0.98 -15.30 -28.42
CA ASN A 289 -0.41 -15.15 -28.06
C ASN A 289 -1.23 -14.48 -29.15
N THR A 290 -2.56 -14.53 -29.01
CA THR A 290 -3.51 -13.87 -29.91
C THR A 290 -4.22 -12.76 -29.14
N ARG A 291 -4.29 -11.57 -29.72
CA ARG A 291 -4.92 -10.39 -29.10
C ARG A 291 -6.03 -9.85 -29.99
N GLU A 292 -7.11 -9.38 -29.36
CA GLU A 292 -8.09 -8.57 -30.06
C GLU A 292 -7.50 -7.18 -30.33
N ILE A 293 -7.61 -6.73 -31.54
CA ILE A 293 -7.24 -5.38 -31.99
C ILE A 293 -8.51 -4.69 -32.46
N THR A 294 -8.74 -3.49 -31.93
CA THR A 294 -9.80 -2.62 -32.42
C THR A 294 -9.16 -1.39 -33.09
N VAL A 295 -9.49 -1.17 -34.36
CA VAL A 295 -9.00 0.00 -35.10
C VAL A 295 -10.13 1.02 -35.21
N TYR A 296 -9.89 2.23 -34.68
CA TYR A 296 -10.72 3.38 -34.90
C TYR A 296 -10.19 4.17 -36.11
N ARG A 297 -11.11 4.55 -37.02
CA ARG A 297 -10.83 5.46 -38.13
C ARG A 297 -11.77 6.65 -38.05
N PRO A 298 -11.26 7.91 -38.10
CA PRO A 298 -12.11 9.08 -38.04
C PRO A 298 -13.04 9.19 -39.26
N ALA A 299 -14.11 9.91 -39.10
CA ALA A 299 -15.02 10.19 -40.22
C ALA A 299 -14.27 10.96 -41.35
N GLY A 300 -14.52 10.54 -42.58
CA GLY A 300 -13.88 11.20 -43.75
C GLY A 300 -12.37 10.93 -43.85
N PHE A 301 -11.83 9.88 -43.27
CA PHE A 301 -10.41 9.53 -43.29
C PHE A 301 -9.88 9.36 -44.72
N ASP A 302 -8.88 10.15 -45.06
CA ASP A 302 -8.10 10.00 -46.30
C ASP A 302 -6.72 9.40 -45.95
N PRO A 303 -6.39 8.18 -46.40
CA PRO A 303 -5.09 7.56 -46.09
C PRO A 303 -3.88 8.30 -46.70
N ASN A 304 -4.11 9.17 -47.66
CA ASN A 304 -3.04 9.95 -48.32
C ASN A 304 -2.77 11.32 -47.67
N ASP A 305 -3.57 11.73 -46.68
CA ASP A 305 -3.31 12.96 -45.94
C ASP A 305 -2.01 12.86 -45.15
N PRO A 306 -0.96 13.66 -45.46
CA PRO A 306 0.31 13.62 -44.75
C PRO A 306 0.22 14.06 -43.28
N LYS A 307 -0.90 14.61 -42.84
CA LYS A 307 -1.14 15.02 -41.45
C LYS A 307 -1.71 13.90 -40.57
N ASN A 308 -2.06 12.76 -41.15
CA ASN A 308 -2.59 11.65 -40.39
C ASN A 308 -1.67 11.25 -39.24
N LEU A 309 -2.27 11.04 -38.07
CA LEU A 309 -1.59 10.46 -36.91
C LEU A 309 -2.01 9.03 -36.66
N LEU A 310 -1.10 8.26 -36.09
CA LEU A 310 -1.35 6.90 -35.58
C LEU A 310 -1.17 6.89 -34.07
N LEU A 311 -2.20 6.49 -33.34
CA LEU A 311 -2.22 6.36 -31.90
C LEU A 311 -2.32 4.89 -31.52
N PHE A 312 -1.43 4.40 -30.66
CA PHE A 312 -1.55 3.07 -30.03
C PHE A 312 -2.07 3.22 -28.62
N VAL A 313 -3.14 2.49 -28.32
CA VAL A 313 -3.82 2.51 -27.02
C VAL A 313 -3.82 1.10 -26.45
N PHE A 314 -3.23 0.94 -25.29
CA PHE A 314 -3.25 -0.31 -24.53
C PHE A 314 -4.46 -0.39 -23.61
N ASP A 315 -4.69 -1.56 -23.02
CA ASP A 315 -5.84 -1.80 -22.12
C ASP A 315 -7.18 -1.46 -22.80
N ALA A 316 -7.37 -2.00 -24.03
CA ALA A 316 -8.51 -1.68 -24.89
C ALA A 316 -9.88 -1.85 -24.21
N ALA A 317 -10.02 -2.79 -23.28
CA ALA A 317 -11.26 -3.01 -22.56
C ALA A 317 -11.70 -1.74 -21.79
N ASP A 318 -10.80 -1.14 -21.01
CA ASP A 318 -11.09 0.05 -20.22
C ASP A 318 -11.20 1.30 -21.12
N THR A 319 -10.32 1.43 -22.12
CA THR A 319 -10.24 2.62 -22.98
C THR A 319 -11.33 2.68 -24.06
N LEU A 320 -12.11 1.62 -24.23
CA LEU A 320 -13.28 1.58 -25.13
C LEU A 320 -14.62 1.57 -24.38
N THR A 321 -14.60 1.30 -23.07
CA THR A 321 -15.83 1.19 -22.26
C THR A 321 -15.90 2.25 -21.17
N LYS A 322 -14.93 2.24 -20.24
CA LYS A 322 -14.89 3.21 -19.14
C LYS A 322 -14.47 4.60 -19.60
N ILE A 323 -13.55 4.68 -20.57
CA ILE A 323 -13.11 5.93 -21.20
C ILE A 323 -13.67 5.96 -22.61
N PRO A 324 -14.53 6.93 -22.98
CA PRO A 324 -15.13 7.00 -24.31
C PRO A 324 -14.11 7.54 -25.35
N THR A 325 -12.96 6.87 -25.49
CA THR A 325 -11.85 7.36 -26.32
C THR A 325 -12.26 7.64 -27.77
N PRO A 326 -13.11 6.82 -28.43
CA PRO A 326 -13.61 7.16 -29.79
C PRO A 326 -14.35 8.49 -29.82
N THR A 327 -15.22 8.78 -28.86
CA THR A 327 -15.96 10.05 -28.75
C THR A 327 -15.00 11.23 -28.53
N VAL A 328 -14.02 11.06 -27.66
CA VAL A 328 -12.97 12.07 -27.44
C VAL A 328 -12.22 12.38 -28.74
N LEU A 329 -11.82 11.37 -29.49
CA LEU A 329 -11.14 11.53 -30.78
C LEU A 329 -12.05 12.24 -31.81
N ASP A 330 -13.32 11.82 -31.91
CA ASP A 330 -14.28 12.46 -32.82
C ASP A 330 -14.39 13.96 -32.53
N ASN A 331 -14.58 14.33 -31.27
CA ASN A 331 -14.71 15.73 -30.86
C ASN A 331 -13.43 16.54 -31.10
N MET A 332 -12.27 16.00 -30.74
CA MET A 332 -10.98 16.69 -30.90
C MET A 332 -10.62 16.90 -32.38
N ILE A 333 -10.91 15.91 -33.25
CA ILE A 333 -10.67 16.00 -34.68
C ILE A 333 -11.65 17.02 -35.30
N ALA A 334 -12.94 16.95 -34.98
CA ALA A 334 -13.93 17.89 -35.49
C ALA A 334 -13.63 19.34 -35.11
N ARG A 335 -13.10 19.57 -33.92
CA ARG A 335 -12.65 20.89 -33.44
C ARG A 335 -11.24 21.29 -33.95
N ARG A 336 -10.58 20.41 -34.71
CA ARG A 336 -9.22 20.65 -35.27
C ARG A 336 -8.15 20.86 -34.19
N ILE A 337 -8.35 20.26 -33.00
CA ILE A 337 -7.36 20.25 -31.90
C ILE A 337 -6.25 19.28 -32.23
N ILE A 338 -6.62 18.13 -32.82
CA ILE A 338 -5.69 17.14 -33.35
C ILE A 338 -5.97 16.89 -34.84
N PRO A 339 -4.96 16.53 -35.64
CA PRO A 339 -5.18 16.04 -37.02
C PRO A 339 -6.02 14.77 -37.04
N PRO A 340 -6.47 14.34 -38.27
CA PRO A 340 -7.09 13.03 -38.42
C PRO A 340 -6.20 11.94 -37.81
N THR A 341 -6.74 11.20 -36.85
CA THR A 341 -5.98 10.25 -36.04
C THR A 341 -6.64 8.87 -36.16
N VAL A 342 -5.88 7.89 -36.62
CA VAL A 342 -6.27 6.47 -36.55
C VAL A 342 -5.77 5.94 -35.19
N ALA A 343 -6.66 5.31 -34.41
CA ALA A 343 -6.27 4.70 -33.15
C ALA A 343 -6.35 3.17 -33.22
N VAL A 344 -5.31 2.51 -32.70
CA VAL A 344 -5.20 1.05 -32.62
C VAL A 344 -5.25 0.66 -31.14
N PHE A 345 -6.37 0.11 -30.72
CA PHE A 345 -6.59 -0.39 -29.38
C PHE A 345 -6.17 -1.85 -29.27
N ILE A 346 -5.31 -2.15 -28.32
CA ILE A 346 -4.71 -3.46 -28.12
C ILE A 346 -5.24 -4.06 -26.82
N ALA A 347 -6.00 -5.14 -26.92
CA ALA A 347 -6.52 -5.83 -25.75
C ALA A 347 -5.47 -6.76 -25.13
N ASN A 348 -5.56 -6.92 -23.81
CA ASN A 348 -4.81 -7.96 -23.12
C ASN A 348 -5.60 -9.28 -23.18
N PRO A 349 -5.00 -10.39 -23.63
CA PRO A 349 -5.68 -11.67 -23.70
C PRO A 349 -5.96 -12.30 -22.33
N GLY A 350 -5.45 -11.70 -21.25
CA GLY A 350 -5.66 -12.10 -19.86
C GLY A 350 -4.78 -11.27 -18.93
N ALA A 351 -5.05 -11.31 -17.63
CA ALA A 351 -4.34 -10.56 -16.61
C ALA A 351 -2.81 -10.82 -16.59
N GLU A 352 -2.40 -12.03 -16.96
CA GLU A 352 -1.00 -12.45 -17.05
C GLU A 352 -0.22 -11.82 -18.21
N ALA A 353 -0.92 -11.33 -19.23
CA ALA A 353 -0.32 -10.79 -20.44
C ALA A 353 -0.04 -9.28 -20.36
N ARG A 354 -0.47 -8.60 -19.29
CA ARG A 354 -0.33 -7.14 -19.13
C ARG A 354 1.13 -6.69 -18.99
N GLY A 355 2.00 -7.54 -18.50
CA GLY A 355 3.41 -7.24 -18.26
C GLY A 355 4.37 -7.81 -19.34
N ARG A 356 3.86 -8.26 -20.49
CA ARG A 356 4.66 -8.85 -21.56
C ARG A 356 4.67 -8.01 -22.82
#